data_a63affa2c2cf6cdd9d9924fa528c04a3
#
_entry.id   a63affa2c2cf6cdd9d9924fa528c04a3
#
_cell.length_a   1.000
_cell.length_b   1.000
_cell.length_c   1.000
_cell.angle_alpha   90.00
_cell.angle_beta   90.00
_cell.angle_gamma   90.00
#
_symmetry.space_group_name_H-M   'P 1'
#
loop_
_entity.id
_entity.type
_entity.pdbx_description
1 polymer ?
#
loop_
_entity_poly.entity_id
_entity_poly.type
_entity_poly.pdbx_seq_one_letter_code
_entity_poly.pdbx_strand_id
1 'polypeptide(L)'
;MDQDIVTLRKEIDELDNLIVDTIYKRVQLAKRTIERKKELGLSVYDAEREESIIKRLQSRVDTSLKDKIAVIYECIMLGKN
;
A
#
# COMPACT_ATOMS: atom_id res chain seq x y z
N MET A 1 -31.89 0.99 12.56
CA MET A 1 -31.46 0.09 11.49
C MET A 1 -30.80 0.84 10.38
N ASP A 2 -31.55 1.66 9.66
CA ASP A 2 -30.97 2.47 8.59
C ASP A 2 -29.89 3.41 9.09
N GLN A 3 -30.03 3.90 10.33
CA GLN A 3 -29.05 4.77 10.94
C GLN A 3 -27.72 4.07 11.18
N ASP A 4 -27.76 2.79 11.54
CA ASP A 4 -26.54 2.00 11.73
C ASP A 4 -25.79 1.83 10.41
N ILE A 5 -26.53 1.57 9.32
CA ILE A 5 -25.93 1.44 7.99
C ILE A 5 -25.36 2.77 7.52
N VAL A 6 -26.07 3.88 7.75
CA VAL A 6 -25.58 5.22 7.40
C VAL A 6 -24.29 5.55 8.16
N THR A 7 -24.27 5.25 9.46
CA THR A 7 -23.09 5.49 10.28
C THR A 7 -21.90 4.66 9.82
N LEU A 8 -22.11 3.38 9.56
CA LEU A 8 -21.06 2.48 9.08
C LEU A 8 -20.49 2.93 7.73
N ARG A 9 -21.37 3.33 6.82
CA ARG A 9 -20.94 3.83 5.50
C ARG A 9 -20.15 5.12 5.61
N LYS A 10 -20.51 5.99 6.54
CA LYS A 10 -19.77 7.22 6.80
C LYS A 10 -18.35 6.92 7.29
N GLU A 11 -18.22 5.96 8.19
CA GLU A 11 -16.92 5.52 8.70
C GLU A 11 -16.08 4.89 7.57
N ILE A 12 -16.71 4.11 6.71
CA ILE A 12 -16.02 3.53 5.53
C ILE A 12 -15.53 4.64 4.61
N ASP A 13 -16.35 5.65 4.34
CA ASP A 13 -15.96 6.77 3.49
C ASP A 13 -14.77 7.54 4.07
N GLU A 14 -14.74 7.73 5.36
CA GLU A 14 -13.60 8.38 6.03
C GLU A 14 -12.33 7.56 5.88
N LEU A 15 -12.43 6.23 6.00
CA LEU A 15 -11.28 5.35 5.79
C LEU A 15 -10.82 5.35 4.34
N ASP A 16 -11.75 5.40 3.38
CA ASP A 16 -11.42 5.47 1.97
C ASP A 16 -10.62 6.73 1.65
N ASN A 17 -11.00 7.86 2.22
CA ASN A 17 -10.26 9.10 2.06
C ASN A 17 -8.83 8.97 2.62
N LEU A 18 -8.71 8.38 3.79
CA LEU A 18 -7.42 8.15 4.42
C LEU A 18 -6.53 7.20 3.60
N ILE A 19 -7.12 6.14 3.06
CA ILE A 19 -6.41 5.19 2.21
C ILE A 19 -5.83 5.89 0.98
N VAL A 20 -6.65 6.65 0.27
CA VAL A 20 -6.21 7.34 -0.95
C VAL A 20 -5.13 8.38 -0.65
N ASP A 21 -5.31 9.17 0.40
CA ASP A 21 -4.31 10.15 0.82
C ASP A 21 -2.98 9.49 1.16
N THR A 22 -3.04 8.35 1.83
CA THR A 22 -1.83 7.61 2.23
C THR A 22 -1.15 6.95 1.04
N ILE A 23 -1.93 6.38 0.12
CA ILE A 23 -1.39 5.83 -1.14
C ILE A 23 -0.66 6.94 -1.92
N TYR A 24 -1.26 8.11 -2.04
CA TYR A 24 -0.64 9.25 -2.72
C TYR A 24 0.72 9.59 -2.10
N LYS A 25 0.77 9.73 -0.77
CA LYS A 25 2.03 10.02 -0.07
C LYS A 25 3.08 8.93 -0.31
N ARG A 26 2.65 7.67 -0.27
CA ARG A 26 3.55 6.54 -0.51
C ARG A 26 4.13 6.57 -1.92
N VAL A 27 3.30 6.86 -2.92
CA VAL A 27 3.75 6.98 -4.30
C VAL A 27 4.79 8.09 -4.45
N GLN A 28 4.57 9.24 -3.80
CA GLN A 28 5.52 10.33 -3.85
C GLN A 28 6.87 9.94 -3.22
N LEU A 29 6.84 9.26 -2.10
CA LEU A 29 8.07 8.77 -1.44
C LEU A 29 8.79 7.71 -2.29
N ALA A 30 8.04 6.82 -2.93
CA ALA A 30 8.62 5.82 -3.83
C ALA A 30 9.33 6.47 -5.01
N LYS A 31 8.74 7.53 -5.60
CA LYS A 31 9.38 8.29 -6.67
C LYS A 31 10.69 8.91 -6.21
N ARG A 32 10.71 9.50 -5.02
CA ARG A 32 11.94 10.09 -4.44
C ARG A 32 13.00 9.03 -4.20
N THR A 33 12.61 7.85 -3.74
CA THR A 33 13.53 6.73 -3.56
C THR A 33 14.15 6.30 -4.89
N ILE A 34 13.35 6.22 -5.94
CA ILE A 34 13.84 5.87 -7.28
C ILE A 34 14.86 6.91 -7.79
N GLU A 35 14.55 8.18 -7.63
CA GLU A 35 15.47 9.27 -8.01
C GLU A 35 16.79 9.16 -7.27
N ARG A 36 16.72 8.90 -5.97
CA ARG A 36 17.93 8.74 -5.15
C ARG A 36 18.74 7.51 -5.55
N LYS A 37 18.09 6.41 -5.85
CA LYS A 37 18.77 5.20 -6.35
C LYS A 37 19.52 5.49 -7.64
N LYS A 38 18.91 6.22 -8.56
CA LYS A 38 19.54 6.61 -9.83
C LYS A 38 20.77 7.47 -9.58
N GLU A 39 20.69 8.44 -8.68
CA GLU A 39 21.83 9.29 -8.31
C GLU A 39 23.00 8.48 -7.77
N LEU A 40 22.70 7.42 -7.01
CA LEU A 40 23.70 6.57 -6.39
C LEU A 40 24.16 5.42 -7.29
N GLY A 41 23.61 5.29 -8.49
CA GLY A 41 23.93 4.20 -9.40
C GLY A 41 23.39 2.84 -8.96
N LEU A 42 22.35 2.83 -8.12
CA LEU A 42 21.75 1.60 -7.62
C LEU A 42 20.63 1.10 -8.54
N SER A 43 20.36 -0.19 -8.48
CA SER A 43 19.22 -0.78 -9.20
C SER A 43 17.91 -0.22 -8.65
N VAL A 44 17.01 0.19 -9.55
CA VAL A 44 15.70 0.70 -9.19
C VAL A 44 14.79 -0.43 -8.72
N TYR A 45 14.88 -1.59 -9.36
CA TYR A 45 14.05 -2.75 -9.04
C TYR A 45 14.70 -3.57 -7.91
N ASP A 46 13.91 -3.88 -6.90
CA ASP A 46 14.35 -4.66 -5.74
C ASP A 46 13.27 -5.67 -5.36
N ALA A 47 13.39 -6.88 -5.92
CA ALA A 47 12.43 -7.95 -5.69
C ALA A 47 12.39 -8.41 -4.23
N GLU A 48 13.53 -8.43 -3.55
CA GLU A 48 13.59 -8.82 -2.14
C GLU A 48 12.85 -7.83 -1.26
N ARG A 49 12.99 -6.54 -1.55
CA ARG A 49 12.28 -5.48 -0.84
C ARG A 49 10.77 -5.61 -1.03
N GLU A 50 10.29 -5.85 -2.27
CA GLU A 50 8.88 -6.04 -2.56
C GLU A 50 8.31 -7.22 -1.77
N GLU A 51 9.00 -8.35 -1.81
CA GLU A 51 8.58 -9.55 -1.11
C GLU A 51 8.52 -9.32 0.41
N SER A 52 9.52 -8.65 0.97
CA SER A 52 9.57 -8.36 2.40
C SER A 52 8.41 -7.43 2.83
N ILE A 53 8.05 -6.46 2.01
CA ILE A 53 6.91 -5.57 2.27
C ILE A 53 5.62 -6.38 2.32
N ILE A 54 5.36 -7.21 1.32
CA ILE A 54 4.14 -8.03 1.25
C ILE A 54 4.05 -8.95 2.46
N LYS A 55 5.12 -9.66 2.79
CA LYS A 55 5.14 -10.55 3.95
C LYS A 55 4.88 -9.82 5.26
N ARG A 56 5.52 -8.67 5.44
CA ARG A 56 5.32 -7.86 6.65
C ARG A 56 3.87 -7.43 6.79
N LEU A 57 3.26 -7.00 5.71
CA LEU A 57 1.87 -6.51 5.73
C LEU A 57 0.88 -7.65 5.86
N GLN A 58 1.14 -8.80 5.25
CA GLN A 58 0.31 -9.99 5.44
C GLN A 58 0.28 -10.45 6.89
N SER A 59 1.37 -10.23 7.63
CA SER A 59 1.42 -10.60 9.06
C SER A 59 0.52 -9.73 9.94
N ARG A 60 0.02 -8.61 9.42
CA ARG A 60 -0.85 -7.69 10.15
C ARG A 60 -2.34 -8.01 10.00
N VAL A 61 -2.68 -8.96 9.14
CA VAL A 61 -4.07 -9.33 8.86
C VAL A 61 -4.25 -10.82 9.06
N ASP A 62 -5.51 -11.24 9.21
CA ASP A 62 -5.80 -12.67 9.30
C ASP A 62 -5.69 -13.35 7.93
N THR A 63 -5.70 -14.66 7.94
CA THR A 63 -5.44 -15.48 6.75
C THR A 63 -6.37 -15.15 5.58
N SER A 64 -7.62 -14.79 5.89
CA SER A 64 -8.62 -14.49 4.86
C SER A 64 -8.29 -13.27 4.00
N LEU A 65 -7.43 -12.36 4.50
CA LEU A 65 -7.07 -11.13 3.81
C LEU A 65 -5.66 -11.13 3.19
N LYS A 66 -4.85 -12.15 3.46
CA LYS A 66 -3.45 -12.17 3.01
C LYS A 66 -3.30 -12.08 1.50
N ASP A 67 -4.11 -12.83 0.76
CA ASP A 67 -4.06 -12.81 -0.70
C ASP A 67 -4.49 -11.45 -1.25
N LYS A 68 -5.52 -10.85 -0.67
CA LYS A 68 -6.00 -9.53 -1.06
C LYS A 68 -4.94 -8.46 -0.82
N ILE A 69 -4.26 -8.51 0.31
CA ILE A 69 -3.17 -7.58 0.63
C ILE A 69 -2.05 -7.71 -0.40
N ALA A 70 -1.67 -8.93 -0.76
CA ALA A 70 -0.63 -9.14 -1.78
C ALA A 70 -1.02 -8.50 -3.11
N VAL A 71 -2.24 -8.72 -3.58
CA VAL A 71 -2.72 -8.15 -4.85
C VAL A 71 -2.75 -6.62 -4.80
N ILE A 72 -3.27 -6.05 -3.72
CA ILE A 72 -3.35 -4.60 -3.56
C ILE A 72 -1.95 -3.98 -3.58
N TYR A 73 -1.01 -4.56 -2.85
CA TYR A 73 0.35 -4.01 -2.78
C TYR A 73 1.15 -4.22 -4.04
N GLU A 74 0.93 -5.29 -4.77
CA GLU A 74 1.51 -5.43 -6.10
C GLU A 74 1.08 -4.29 -7.01
N CYS A 75 -0.20 -3.92 -6.96
CA CYS A 75 -0.72 -2.77 -7.72
C CYS A 75 -0.12 -1.44 -7.26
N ILE A 76 -0.01 -1.23 -5.94
CA ILE A 76 0.52 0.02 -5.39
C ILE A 76 2.00 0.17 -5.75
N MET A 77 2.77 -0.89 -5.63
CA MET A 77 4.22 -0.84 -5.83
C MET A 77 4.61 -0.80 -7.31
N LEU A 78 3.93 -1.56 -8.15
CA LEU A 78 4.24 -1.67 -9.59
C LEU A 78 5.74 -1.86 -9.87
N GLY A 79 6.42 -2.67 -9.03
CA GLY A 79 7.85 -2.88 -9.13
C GLY A 79 8.72 -1.72 -8.65
N LYS A 80 8.14 -0.73 -7.97
CA LYS A 80 8.84 0.49 -7.52
C LYS A 80 8.58 0.73 -6.04
N ASN A 81 9.64 0.87 -5.27
CA ASN A 81 9.59 1.11 -3.82
C ASN A 81 10.64 2.09 -3.38
#